data_517401cce7bdf7c451b8133ec3138c7b
#
_entry.id   517401cce7bdf7c451b8133ec3138c7b
#
_cell.length_a   1.000
_cell.length_b   1.000
_cell.length_c   1.000
_cell.angle_alpha   90.00
_cell.angle_beta   90.00
_cell.angle_gamma   90.00
#
_symmetry.space_group_name_H-M   'P 1'
#
loop_
_entity.id
_entity.type
_entity.pdbx_description
1 polymer ?
#
loop_
_entity_poly.entity_id
_entity_poly.type
_entity_poly.pdbx_seq_one_letter_code
_entity_poly.pdbx_strand_id
1 'polypeptide(L)'
;MKGGFLKLIERLNKGGVKFVLVGGFAGVVHGCTYVTQDIDICCDFSAANLLALQKALKDLHPVHRMTPQRLKLKLTIESCTRFKNLYLDTDIGQVDCLASIQELGDYEDVETLSEIRDLGGGLRIRVLTIDSLIKARKAMNRPRDREAVLQLEAIKQMQKKSRKI
;
A
#
# COMPACT_ATOMS: atom_id res chain seq x y z
N MET A 1 -3.67 7.34 -14.83
CA MET A 1 -3.14 6.35 -13.88
C MET A 1 -3.22 6.83 -12.44
N LYS A 2 -2.66 7.98 -12.11
CA LYS A 2 -2.76 8.52 -10.72
C LYS A 2 -4.21 8.66 -10.22
N GLY A 3 -5.16 9.01 -11.10
CA GLY A 3 -6.56 9.14 -10.71
C GLY A 3 -7.23 7.84 -10.24
N GLY A 4 -6.88 6.71 -10.81
CA GLY A 4 -7.41 5.40 -10.40
C GLY A 4 -6.89 4.98 -9.02
N PHE A 5 -5.60 5.17 -8.77
CA PHE A 5 -4.99 4.85 -7.47
C PHE A 5 -5.57 5.68 -6.33
N LEU A 6 -5.74 6.98 -6.56
CA LEU A 6 -6.35 7.85 -5.54
C LEU A 6 -7.79 7.44 -5.24
N LYS A 7 -8.56 7.06 -6.26
CA LYS A 7 -9.92 6.53 -6.07
C LYS A 7 -9.95 5.23 -5.28
N LEU A 8 -9.02 4.32 -5.55
CA LEU A 8 -8.89 3.08 -4.79
C LEU A 8 -8.60 3.38 -3.32
N ILE A 9 -7.61 4.22 -3.07
CA ILE A 9 -7.21 4.62 -1.71
C ILE A 9 -8.38 5.31 -0.99
N GLU A 10 -9.08 6.21 -1.67
CA GLU A 10 -10.25 6.89 -1.12
C GLU A 10 -11.36 5.91 -0.72
N ARG A 11 -11.65 4.91 -1.56
CA ARG A 11 -12.65 3.88 -1.24
C ARG A 11 -12.28 3.07 -0.02
N LEU A 12 -11.01 2.65 0.07
CA LEU A 12 -10.51 1.90 1.23
C LEU A 12 -10.62 2.74 2.50
N ASN A 13 -10.21 4.01 2.42
CA ASN A 13 -10.27 4.93 3.56
C ASN A 13 -11.71 5.19 4.01
N LYS A 14 -12.61 5.50 3.09
CA LYS A 14 -14.03 5.71 3.39
C LYS A 14 -14.72 4.46 3.91
N GLY A 15 -14.29 3.29 3.47
CA GLY A 15 -14.78 2.00 3.93
C GLY A 15 -14.30 1.59 5.32
N GLY A 16 -13.48 2.40 5.97
CA GLY A 16 -12.94 2.11 7.31
C GLY A 16 -11.90 1.00 7.33
N VAL A 17 -11.28 0.69 6.20
CA VAL A 17 -10.23 -0.32 6.10
C VAL A 17 -8.99 0.15 6.85
N LYS A 18 -8.42 -0.71 7.68
CA LYS A 18 -7.16 -0.45 8.39
C LYS A 18 -6.00 -0.84 7.47
N PHE A 19 -5.28 0.15 6.98
CA PHE A 19 -4.14 -0.07 6.08
C PHE A 19 -3.10 1.04 6.19
N VAL A 20 -1.88 0.69 5.79
CA VAL A 20 -0.77 1.62 5.57
C VAL A 20 -0.36 1.50 4.10
N LEU A 21 -0.25 2.62 3.40
CA LEU A 21 0.29 2.64 2.05
C LEU A 21 1.79 2.38 2.10
N VAL A 22 2.23 1.36 1.36
CA VAL A 22 3.63 0.92 1.27
C VAL A 22 4.06 0.82 -0.20
N GLY A 23 5.24 0.31 -0.46
CA GLY A 23 5.69 0.01 -1.81
C GLY A 23 5.92 1.22 -2.70
N GLY A 24 5.74 1.01 -4.00
CA GLY A 24 6.10 2.02 -5.02
C GLY A 24 5.31 3.31 -4.91
N PHE A 25 3.99 3.24 -4.74
CA PHE A 25 3.17 4.44 -4.67
C PHE A 25 3.42 5.25 -3.38
N ALA A 26 3.78 4.59 -2.29
CA ALA A 26 4.24 5.30 -1.09
C ALA A 26 5.48 6.15 -1.38
N GLY A 27 6.45 5.61 -2.14
CA GLY A 27 7.59 6.38 -2.61
C GLY A 27 7.19 7.58 -3.46
N VAL A 28 6.21 7.41 -4.34
CA VAL A 28 5.68 8.52 -5.16
C VAL A 28 5.04 9.59 -4.28
N VAL A 29 4.31 9.22 -3.25
CA VAL A 29 3.74 10.17 -2.28
C VAL A 29 4.85 10.99 -1.59
N HIS A 30 6.00 10.38 -1.34
CA HIS A 30 7.17 11.08 -0.77
C HIS A 30 7.96 11.91 -1.78
N GLY A 31 7.68 11.79 -3.09
CA GLY A 31 8.32 12.59 -4.14
C GLY A 31 9.15 11.80 -5.14
N CYS A 32 9.15 10.45 -5.08
CA CYS A 32 9.81 9.63 -6.10
C CYS A 32 9.12 9.78 -7.46
N THR A 33 9.88 9.64 -8.54
CA THR A 33 9.42 9.89 -9.92
C THR A 33 9.23 8.62 -10.75
N TYR A 34 9.51 7.44 -10.19
CA TYR A 34 9.32 6.19 -10.93
C TYR A 34 7.83 5.86 -11.13
N VAL A 35 7.56 5.04 -12.14
CA VAL A 35 6.21 4.57 -12.45
C VAL A 35 5.90 3.31 -11.63
N THR A 36 4.69 3.25 -11.08
CA THR A 36 4.17 2.05 -10.42
C THR A 36 2.88 1.60 -11.10
N GLN A 37 2.67 0.28 -11.16
CA GLN A 37 1.52 -0.34 -11.83
C GLN A 37 0.41 -0.72 -10.85
N ASP A 38 0.70 -0.74 -9.56
CA ASP A 38 -0.20 -1.17 -8.50
C ASP A 38 -0.02 -0.28 -7.27
N ILE A 39 -0.99 -0.37 -6.37
CA ILE A 39 -0.82 0.14 -5.01
C ILE A 39 -0.57 -1.06 -4.09
N ASP A 40 0.42 -0.93 -3.22
CA ASP A 40 0.72 -1.89 -2.19
C ASP A 40 0.25 -1.34 -0.85
N ILE A 41 -0.52 -2.12 -0.13
CA ILE A 41 -0.96 -1.76 1.22
C ILE A 41 -0.64 -2.88 2.19
N CYS A 42 -0.19 -2.52 3.39
CA CYS A 42 -0.11 -3.44 4.51
C CYS A 42 -1.40 -3.30 5.33
N CYS A 43 -2.14 -4.39 5.48
CA CYS A 43 -3.44 -4.39 6.13
C CYS A 43 -3.45 -5.26 7.36
N ASP A 44 -4.34 -4.93 8.29
CA ASP A 44 -4.77 -5.89 9.30
C ASP A 44 -5.57 -7.01 8.58
N PHE A 45 -5.13 -8.26 8.72
CA PHE A 45 -5.78 -9.44 8.10
C PHE A 45 -6.81 -10.10 9.04
N SER A 46 -7.37 -9.35 10.01
CA SER A 46 -8.56 -9.81 10.72
C SER A 46 -9.73 -9.99 9.75
N ALA A 47 -10.64 -10.89 10.06
CA ALA A 47 -11.82 -11.12 9.23
C ALA A 47 -12.64 -9.82 9.08
N ALA A 48 -12.81 -9.06 10.14
CA ALA A 48 -13.55 -7.80 10.11
C ALA A 48 -12.94 -6.83 9.10
N ASN A 49 -11.62 -6.68 9.09
CA ASN A 49 -10.93 -5.75 8.18
C ASN A 49 -10.96 -6.23 6.73
N LEU A 50 -10.73 -7.51 6.48
CA LEU A 50 -10.78 -8.07 5.12
C LEU A 50 -12.20 -8.02 4.52
N LEU A 51 -13.23 -8.22 5.32
CA LEU A 51 -14.62 -8.06 4.88
C LEU A 51 -14.96 -6.58 4.60
N ALA A 52 -14.41 -5.65 5.38
CA ALA A 52 -14.53 -4.22 5.10
C ALA A 52 -13.84 -3.85 3.77
N LEU A 53 -12.66 -4.40 3.51
CA LEU A 53 -11.94 -4.23 2.24
C LEU A 53 -12.77 -4.76 1.07
N GLN A 54 -13.31 -5.96 1.18
CA GLN A 54 -14.18 -6.55 0.16
C GLN A 54 -15.39 -5.67 -0.12
N LYS A 55 -16.04 -5.15 0.91
CA LYS A 55 -17.18 -4.25 0.79
C LYS A 55 -16.79 -2.94 0.10
N ALA A 56 -15.64 -2.36 0.45
CA ALA A 56 -15.14 -1.11 -0.13
C ALA A 56 -14.87 -1.23 -1.63
N LEU A 57 -14.46 -2.41 -2.10
CA LEU A 57 -14.10 -2.66 -3.50
C LEU A 57 -15.22 -3.32 -4.32
N LYS A 58 -16.35 -3.65 -3.72
CA LYS A 58 -17.40 -4.48 -4.33
C LYS A 58 -17.81 -4.01 -5.73
N ASP A 59 -18.07 -2.72 -5.88
CA ASP A 59 -18.53 -2.14 -7.14
C ASP A 59 -17.45 -2.04 -8.21
N LEU A 60 -16.21 -2.34 -7.88
CA LEU A 60 -15.06 -2.35 -8.79
C LEU A 60 -14.72 -3.76 -9.29
N HIS A 61 -15.57 -4.74 -9.02
CA HIS A 61 -15.46 -6.12 -9.48
C HIS A 61 -14.07 -6.74 -9.20
N PRO A 62 -13.61 -6.76 -7.94
CA PRO A 62 -12.27 -7.26 -7.63
C PRO A 62 -12.14 -8.75 -7.92
N VAL A 63 -11.03 -9.11 -8.55
CA VAL A 63 -10.66 -10.50 -8.85
C VAL A 63 -9.27 -10.82 -8.35
N HIS A 64 -9.00 -12.09 -8.04
CA HIS A 64 -7.67 -12.59 -7.70
C HIS A 64 -6.79 -12.59 -8.95
N ARG A 65 -5.84 -11.66 -9.02
CA ARG A 65 -4.95 -11.46 -10.18
C ARG A 65 -4.04 -12.68 -10.45
N MET A 66 -3.62 -13.37 -9.38
CA MET A 66 -2.65 -14.44 -9.46
C MET A 66 -3.28 -15.81 -9.73
N THR A 67 -4.59 -15.91 -9.84
CA THR A 67 -5.26 -17.15 -10.24
C THR A 67 -5.48 -17.16 -11.75
N PRO A 68 -5.23 -18.30 -12.44
CA PRO A 68 -5.46 -18.38 -13.89
C PRO A 68 -6.88 -18.06 -14.32
N GLN A 69 -7.85 -18.41 -13.48
CA GLN A 69 -9.28 -18.18 -13.74
C GLN A 69 -9.73 -16.78 -13.36
N ARG A 70 -8.85 -15.95 -12.76
CA ARG A 70 -9.21 -14.62 -12.25
C ARG A 70 -10.49 -14.65 -11.42
N LEU A 71 -10.48 -15.48 -10.37
CA LEU A 71 -11.63 -15.71 -9.51
C LEU A 71 -12.07 -14.42 -8.81
N LYS A 72 -13.39 -14.22 -8.76
CA LYS A 72 -13.99 -13.10 -8.03
C LYS A 72 -13.60 -13.15 -6.55
N LEU A 73 -13.38 -12.00 -5.96
CA LEU A 73 -13.13 -11.90 -4.52
C LEU A 73 -14.41 -12.24 -3.75
N LYS A 74 -14.40 -13.35 -3.06
CA LYS A 74 -15.49 -13.82 -2.20
C LYS A 74 -14.91 -14.31 -0.89
N LEU A 75 -14.89 -13.43 0.12
CA LEU A 75 -14.37 -13.73 1.44
C LEU A 75 -15.52 -14.06 2.39
N THR A 76 -15.29 -15.06 3.24
CA THR A 76 -16.12 -15.39 4.40
C THR A 76 -15.25 -15.24 5.65
N ILE A 77 -15.87 -15.24 6.83
CA ILE A 77 -15.12 -15.17 8.11
C ILE A 77 -14.08 -16.30 8.14
N GLU A 78 -14.46 -17.51 7.73
CA GLU A 78 -13.58 -18.68 7.75
C GLU A 78 -12.46 -18.58 6.72
N SER A 79 -12.76 -18.12 5.51
CA SER A 79 -11.75 -18.03 4.44
C SER A 79 -10.71 -16.96 4.68
N CYS A 80 -11.05 -15.91 5.42
CA CYS A 80 -10.10 -14.82 5.74
C CYS A 80 -8.84 -15.34 6.44
N THR A 81 -8.95 -16.38 7.26
CA THR A 81 -7.80 -16.96 7.98
C THR A 81 -6.79 -17.67 7.08
N ARG A 82 -7.16 -17.95 5.83
CA ARG A 82 -6.32 -18.70 4.88
C ARG A 82 -5.36 -17.81 4.09
N PHE A 83 -5.56 -16.49 4.14
CA PHE A 83 -4.78 -15.57 3.32
C PHE A 83 -3.71 -14.86 4.13
N LYS A 84 -2.51 -14.73 3.53
CA LYS A 84 -1.43 -13.85 3.99
C LYS A 84 -1.23 -12.68 3.04
N ASN A 85 -1.68 -12.82 1.81
CA ASN A 85 -1.63 -11.79 0.78
C ASN A 85 -2.87 -11.90 -0.09
N LEU A 86 -3.35 -10.77 -0.57
CA LEU A 86 -4.40 -10.69 -1.58
C LEU A 86 -3.90 -9.82 -2.73
N TYR A 87 -3.71 -10.40 -3.90
CA TYR A 87 -3.30 -9.71 -5.11
C TYR A 87 -4.53 -9.49 -5.98
N LEU A 88 -5.06 -8.29 -5.98
CA LEU A 88 -6.35 -7.99 -6.60
C LEU A 88 -6.19 -7.11 -7.83
N ASP A 89 -7.00 -7.39 -8.84
CA ASP A 89 -7.23 -6.51 -9.97
C ASP A 89 -8.66 -5.98 -9.89
N THR A 90 -8.84 -4.70 -10.18
CA THR A 90 -10.13 -4.03 -10.17
C THR A 90 -10.34 -3.26 -11.45
N ASP A 91 -11.56 -2.75 -11.67
CA ASP A 91 -11.89 -1.96 -12.86
C ASP A 91 -11.02 -0.70 -13.01
N ILE A 92 -10.41 -0.20 -11.93
CA ILE A 92 -9.65 1.06 -11.94
C ILE A 92 -8.19 0.93 -11.49
N GLY A 93 -7.71 -0.29 -11.26
CA GLY A 93 -6.31 -0.52 -10.92
C GLY A 93 -6.10 -1.75 -10.05
N GLN A 94 -4.82 -2.04 -9.81
CA GLN A 94 -4.38 -3.21 -9.03
C GLN A 94 -4.07 -2.82 -7.59
N VAL A 95 -4.46 -3.70 -6.66
CA VAL A 95 -4.21 -3.53 -5.23
C VAL A 95 -3.56 -4.80 -4.68
N ASP A 96 -2.39 -4.67 -4.12
CA ASP A 96 -1.70 -5.76 -3.42
C ASP A 96 -1.85 -5.54 -1.91
N CYS A 97 -2.58 -6.45 -1.27
CA CYS A 97 -2.84 -6.41 0.17
C CYS A 97 -1.90 -7.40 0.86
N LEU A 98 -1.05 -6.91 1.74
CA LEU A 98 0.00 -7.67 2.42
C LEU A 98 -0.29 -7.69 3.92
N ALA A 99 -0.19 -8.87 4.54
CA ALA A 99 -0.34 -9.00 6.00
C ALA A 99 0.90 -8.55 6.75
N SER A 100 2.06 -8.61 6.10
CA SER A 100 3.35 -8.23 6.69
C SER A 100 4.32 -7.72 5.64
N ILE A 101 5.30 -6.93 6.08
CA ILE A 101 6.39 -6.42 5.24
C ILE A 101 7.70 -6.97 5.78
N GLN A 102 8.52 -7.53 4.89
CA GLN A 102 9.82 -8.06 5.24
C GLN A 102 10.65 -7.02 5.99
N GLU A 103 11.28 -7.40 7.09
CA GLU A 103 12.09 -6.57 8.00
C GLU A 103 11.30 -5.53 8.81
N LEU A 104 10.01 -5.34 8.56
CA LEU A 104 9.20 -4.36 9.29
C LEU A 104 8.16 -4.99 10.22
N GLY A 105 7.58 -6.12 9.82
CA GLY A 105 6.60 -6.84 10.62
C GLY A 105 5.19 -6.82 10.05
N ASP A 106 4.21 -7.08 10.91
CA ASP A 106 2.80 -7.11 10.56
C ASP A 106 2.17 -5.69 10.54
N TYR A 107 0.87 -5.61 10.34
CA TYR A 107 0.16 -4.33 10.28
C TYR A 107 0.40 -3.45 11.53
N GLU A 108 0.36 -4.02 12.72
CA GLU A 108 0.55 -3.24 13.95
C GLU A 108 1.96 -2.63 14.01
N ASP A 109 2.99 -3.40 13.64
CA ASP A 109 4.36 -2.90 13.55
C ASP A 109 4.48 -1.82 12.49
N VAL A 110 3.95 -2.07 11.28
CA VAL A 110 4.03 -1.15 10.14
C VAL A 110 3.26 0.15 10.42
N GLU A 111 2.15 0.08 11.12
CA GLU A 111 1.41 1.28 11.54
C GLU A 111 2.28 2.21 12.39
N THR A 112 3.06 1.67 13.32
CA THR A 112 3.98 2.47 14.15
C THR A 112 5.11 3.12 13.34
N LEU A 113 5.41 2.58 12.16
CA LEU A 113 6.45 3.06 11.24
C LEU A 113 5.87 3.94 10.13
N SER A 114 4.65 4.40 10.29
CA SER A 114 3.92 5.21 9.32
C SER A 114 3.66 6.61 9.84
N GLU A 115 3.33 7.50 8.91
CA GLU A 115 2.91 8.86 9.20
C GLU A 115 1.63 9.19 8.44
N ILE A 116 0.86 10.16 8.94
CA ILE A 116 -0.33 10.65 8.23
C ILE A 116 0.11 11.62 7.13
N ARG A 117 -0.38 11.38 5.91
CA ARG A 117 -0.16 12.27 4.76
C ARG A 117 -1.50 12.65 4.16
N ASP A 118 -1.62 13.92 3.76
CA ASP A 118 -2.76 14.40 2.99
C ASP A 118 -2.43 14.26 1.50
N LEU A 119 -3.25 13.47 0.80
CA LEU A 119 -3.08 13.22 -0.65
C LEU A 119 -3.86 14.20 -1.52
N GLY A 120 -4.44 15.25 -0.92
CA GLY A 120 -5.29 16.22 -1.60
C GLY A 120 -6.77 16.00 -1.31
N GLY A 121 -7.54 17.08 -1.36
CA GLY A 121 -9.00 17.01 -1.14
C GLY A 121 -9.44 16.51 0.24
N GLY A 122 -8.55 16.61 1.24
CA GLY A 122 -8.83 16.10 2.59
C GLY A 122 -8.64 14.59 2.75
N LEU A 123 -8.10 13.92 1.75
CA LEU A 123 -7.82 12.48 1.82
C LEU A 123 -6.54 12.24 2.64
N ARG A 124 -6.71 11.94 3.90
CA ARG A 124 -5.61 11.70 4.85
C ARG A 124 -5.49 10.22 5.13
N ILE A 125 -4.32 9.67 4.87
CA ILE A 125 -4.03 8.25 5.07
C ILE A 125 -2.68 8.04 5.76
N ARG A 126 -2.45 6.84 6.27
CA ARG A 126 -1.14 6.42 6.76
C ARG A 126 -0.27 5.97 5.61
N VAL A 127 0.94 6.50 5.55
CA VAL A 127 1.96 6.16 4.56
C VAL A 127 3.23 5.76 5.30
N LEU A 128 3.88 4.70 4.86
CA LEU A 128 5.14 4.27 5.46
C LEU A 128 6.17 5.40 5.37
N THR A 129 6.93 5.62 6.44
CA THR A 129 7.96 6.67 6.48
C THR A 129 9.06 6.40 5.44
N ILE A 130 9.77 7.44 5.03
CA ILE A 130 10.92 7.32 4.11
C ILE A 130 11.95 6.34 4.66
N ASP A 131 12.31 6.45 5.93
CA ASP A 131 13.30 5.55 6.54
C ASP A 131 12.87 4.09 6.48
N SER A 132 11.62 3.80 6.75
CA SER A 132 11.08 2.44 6.69
C SER A 132 10.96 1.94 5.26
N LEU A 133 10.62 2.79 4.29
CA LEU A 133 10.65 2.44 2.86
C LEU A 133 12.06 2.06 2.41
N ILE A 134 13.05 2.82 2.81
CA ILE A 134 14.47 2.53 2.50
C ILE A 134 14.86 1.17 3.08
N LYS A 135 14.52 0.92 4.35
CA LYS A 135 14.82 -0.35 5.01
C LYS A 135 14.20 -1.54 4.27
N ALA A 136 12.91 -1.45 3.92
CA ALA A 136 12.20 -2.50 3.20
C ALA A 136 12.80 -2.75 1.81
N ARG A 137 13.13 -1.69 1.07
CA ARG A 137 13.74 -1.78 -0.26
C ARG A 137 15.14 -2.41 -0.21
N LYS A 138 15.95 -2.03 0.76
CA LYS A 138 17.29 -2.63 0.96
C LYS A 138 17.19 -4.12 1.24
N ALA A 139 16.21 -4.56 2.01
CA ALA A 139 15.99 -5.98 2.29
C ALA A 139 15.66 -6.78 1.04
N MET A 140 14.89 -6.24 0.11
CA MET A 140 14.53 -6.89 -1.17
C MET A 140 15.69 -6.89 -2.16
N ASN A 141 16.48 -5.85 -2.20
CA ASN A 141 17.74 -5.70 -2.95
C ASN A 141 17.68 -6.07 -4.45
N ARG A 142 16.54 -5.88 -5.10
CA ARG A 142 16.41 -6.01 -6.56
C ARG A 142 16.94 -4.75 -7.26
N PRO A 143 17.32 -4.78 -8.57
CA PRO A 143 17.77 -3.57 -9.27
C PRO A 143 16.83 -2.38 -9.12
N ARG A 144 15.53 -2.58 -9.27
CA ARG A 144 14.51 -1.52 -9.08
C ARG A 144 14.45 -1.01 -7.63
N ASP A 145 14.76 -1.85 -6.66
CA ASP A 145 14.79 -1.45 -5.25
C ASP A 145 15.99 -0.55 -4.95
N ARG A 146 17.14 -0.84 -5.55
CA ARG A 146 18.35 -0.01 -5.41
C ARG A 146 18.14 1.38 -6.01
N GLU A 147 17.48 1.48 -7.15
CA GLU A 147 17.13 2.76 -7.76
C GLU A 147 16.15 3.55 -6.87
N ALA A 148 15.14 2.89 -6.35
CA ALA A 148 14.19 3.51 -5.43
C ALA A 148 14.87 4.03 -4.17
N VAL A 149 15.82 3.28 -3.61
CA VAL A 149 16.61 3.71 -2.43
C VAL A 149 17.38 4.98 -2.74
N LEU A 150 18.02 5.08 -3.91
CA LEU A 150 18.76 6.28 -4.31
C LEU A 150 17.85 7.52 -4.33
N GLN A 151 16.65 7.39 -4.90
CA GLN A 151 15.68 8.49 -4.93
C GLN A 151 15.20 8.86 -3.53
N LEU A 152 14.86 7.88 -2.70
CA LEU A 152 14.39 8.11 -1.34
C LEU A 152 15.47 8.77 -0.47
N GLU A 153 16.72 8.34 -0.59
CA GLU A 153 17.84 8.97 0.12
C GLU A 153 18.07 10.41 -0.32
N ALA A 154 17.96 10.69 -1.62
CA ALA A 154 18.06 12.06 -2.15
C ALA A 154 16.95 12.96 -1.59
N ILE A 155 15.71 12.47 -1.56
CA ILE A 155 14.57 13.19 -0.99
C ILE A 155 14.80 13.46 0.50
N LYS A 156 15.28 12.47 1.25
CA LYS A 156 15.60 12.61 2.68
C LYS A 156 16.64 13.69 2.92
N GLN A 157 17.69 13.75 2.08
CA GLN A 157 18.71 14.80 2.17
C GLN A 157 18.14 16.20 1.89
N MET A 158 17.27 16.31 0.88
CA MET A 158 16.62 17.59 0.55
C MET A 158 15.73 18.08 1.71
N GLN A 159 15.00 17.18 2.36
CA GLN A 159 14.15 17.52 3.50
C GLN A 159 14.98 17.99 4.70
N LYS A 160 16.14 17.38 4.97
CA LYS A 160 17.06 17.81 6.03
C LYS A 160 17.60 19.22 5.78
N LYS A 161 17.94 19.57 4.52
CA LYS A 161 18.41 20.91 4.15
C LYS A 161 17.31 21.96 4.34
N SER A 162 16.06 21.66 3.98
CA SER A 162 14.93 22.57 4.14
C SER A 162 14.59 22.87 5.61
N ARG A 163 14.86 21.94 6.53
CA ARG A 163 14.62 22.13 7.97
C ARG A 163 15.69 22.98 8.66
N LYS A 164 16.83 23.22 8.01
CA LYS A 164 17.93 24.02 8.55
C LYS A 164 17.84 25.50 8.16
N ILE A 165 16.87 25.90 7.38
CA ILE A 165 16.55 27.26 6.99
C ILE A 165 15.36 27.73 7.84
#